data_793c68caa6256d3cfe63899a284b5abb
#
_entry.id   793c68caa6256d3cfe63899a284b5abb
#
_cell.length_a   1.000
_cell.length_b   1.000
_cell.length_c   1.000
_cell.angle_alpha   90.00
_cell.angle_beta   90.00
_cell.angle_gamma   90.00
#
_symmetry.space_group_name_H-M   'P 1'
#
loop_
_entity.id
_entity.type
_entity.pdbx_description
1 polymer ?
#
loop_
_entity_poly.entity_id
_entity_poly.type
_entity_poly.pdbx_seq_one_letter_code
_entity_poly.pdbx_strand_id
1 'polypeptide(L)'
;MRIRILFLLFAAAALTMLATAVVVNLIPGDQQEALPGLLRKLVLEDSFGSNRGYIWKKTVGAFAGLPLIKKMIGIGSDCFYLLMTPLCGEEATTLYGAPFADAHNEFLQFLLTCGVLGVIGYFGTMLTGCVKPRSLNSQHSLQSPAESRDISMTLFACQTVIAAYLAQGLVNNPQTVTTPLLFLFLGICNAGIS
;
A
#
# COMPACT_ATOMS: atom_id res chain seq x y z
N MET A 1 -21.96 16.36 -2.82
CA MET A 1 -21.21 17.09 -1.78
C MET A 1 -20.98 16.22 -0.54
N ARG A 2 -21.99 15.61 0.09
CA ARG A 2 -21.85 14.81 1.34
C ARG A 2 -20.90 13.61 1.20
N ILE A 3 -20.94 12.85 0.11
CA ILE A 3 -20.10 11.66 -0.12
C ILE A 3 -18.61 12.03 -0.24
N ARG A 4 -18.28 13.14 -0.93
CA ARG A 4 -16.89 13.63 -1.00
C ARG A 4 -16.35 14.04 0.35
N ILE A 5 -17.16 14.65 1.18
CA ILE A 5 -16.79 15.03 2.55
C ILE A 5 -16.52 13.77 3.39
N LEU A 6 -17.37 12.76 3.32
CA LEU A 6 -17.18 11.48 4.00
C LEU A 6 -15.88 10.78 3.56
N PHE A 7 -15.60 10.78 2.25
CA PHE A 7 -14.35 10.21 1.71
C PHE A 7 -13.12 10.98 2.23
N LEU A 8 -13.16 12.31 2.22
CA LEU A 8 -12.06 13.14 2.75
C LEU A 8 -11.86 12.92 4.25
N LEU A 9 -12.94 12.81 5.03
CA LEU A 9 -12.86 12.51 6.45
C LEU A 9 -12.27 11.13 6.71
N PHE A 10 -12.68 10.13 5.94
CA PHE A 10 -12.11 8.77 6.02
C PHE A 10 -10.62 8.75 5.65
N ALA A 11 -10.25 9.41 4.55
CA ALA A 11 -8.85 9.53 4.12
C ALA A 11 -8.00 10.26 5.17
N ALA A 12 -8.51 11.35 5.73
CA ALA A 12 -7.84 12.08 6.82
C ALA A 12 -7.67 11.21 8.07
N ALA A 13 -8.70 10.47 8.47
CA ALA A 13 -8.63 9.54 9.60
C ALA A 13 -7.59 8.42 9.36
N ALA A 14 -7.56 7.84 8.16
CA ALA A 14 -6.60 6.81 7.78
C ALA A 14 -5.16 7.35 7.79
N LEU A 15 -4.94 8.56 7.25
CA LEU A 15 -3.63 9.23 7.29
C LEU A 15 -3.20 9.55 8.72
N THR A 16 -4.11 10.02 9.57
CA THR A 16 -3.83 10.28 10.99
C THR A 16 -3.44 9.00 11.71
N MET A 17 -4.17 7.90 11.48
CA MET A 17 -3.85 6.61 12.07
C MET A 17 -2.48 6.09 11.61
N LEU A 18 -2.17 6.21 10.32
CA LEU A 18 -0.87 5.83 9.78
C LEU A 18 0.26 6.69 10.37
N ALA A 19 0.09 8.01 10.44
CA ALA A 19 1.06 8.91 11.04
C ALA A 19 1.27 8.59 12.53
N THR A 20 0.20 8.31 13.28
CA THR A 20 0.28 7.89 14.67
C THR A 20 1.04 6.58 14.82
N ALA A 21 0.77 5.58 13.97
CA ALA A 21 1.51 4.32 13.97
C ALA A 21 3.01 4.54 13.71
N VAL A 22 3.37 5.38 12.74
CA VAL A 22 4.77 5.72 12.47
C VAL A 22 5.42 6.39 13.70
N VAL A 23 4.78 7.41 14.28
CA VAL A 23 5.31 8.13 15.45
C VAL A 23 5.51 7.19 16.63
N VAL A 24 4.53 6.34 16.93
CA VAL A 24 4.63 5.36 18.04
C VAL A 24 5.82 4.42 17.86
N ASN A 25 6.11 4.01 16.62
CA ASN A 25 7.25 3.12 16.33
C ASN A 25 8.60 3.84 16.24
N LEU A 26 8.63 5.17 16.25
CA LEU A 26 9.85 5.96 16.39
C LEU A 26 10.21 6.25 17.87
N ILE A 27 9.30 6.01 18.81
CA ILE A 27 9.55 6.14 20.25
C ILE A 27 10.51 5.03 20.69
N PRO A 28 11.54 5.32 21.52
CA PRO A 28 12.40 4.30 22.10
C PRO A 28 11.62 3.20 22.84
N GLY A 29 12.07 1.95 22.73
CA GLY A 29 11.34 0.77 23.23
C GLY A 29 11.03 0.82 24.73
N ASP A 30 11.92 1.40 25.55
CA ASP A 30 11.73 1.63 26.98
C ASP A 30 10.56 2.54 27.30
N GLN A 31 10.25 3.50 26.42
CA GLN A 31 9.12 4.42 26.54
C GLN A 31 7.83 3.88 25.91
N GLN A 32 7.91 2.88 25.04
CA GLN A 32 6.73 2.27 24.42
C GLN A 32 5.86 1.51 25.44
N GLU A 33 6.46 0.99 26.52
CA GLU A 33 5.72 0.32 27.59
C GLU A 33 4.79 1.26 28.36
N ALA A 34 5.15 2.55 28.45
CA ALA A 34 4.36 3.58 29.11
C ALA A 34 3.21 4.12 28.27
N LEU A 35 3.07 3.72 26.99
CA LEU A 35 2.00 4.18 26.11
C LEU A 35 0.63 3.68 26.55
N PRO A 36 -0.43 4.51 26.40
CA PRO A 36 -1.82 4.07 26.59
C PRO A 36 -2.14 2.82 25.76
N GLY A 37 -2.94 1.90 26.31
CA GLY A 37 -3.17 0.58 25.72
C GLY A 37 -3.64 0.58 24.27
N LEU A 38 -4.35 1.65 23.82
CA LEU A 38 -4.73 1.79 22.41
C LEU A 38 -3.53 2.09 21.50
N LEU A 39 -2.63 2.96 21.94
CA LEU A 39 -1.41 3.32 21.18
C LEU A 39 -0.40 2.18 21.20
N ARG A 40 -0.32 1.42 22.29
CA ARG A 40 0.52 0.23 22.39
C ARG A 40 0.17 -0.83 21.35
N LYS A 41 -1.11 -0.95 20.94
CA LYS A 41 -1.52 -1.85 19.86
C LYS A 41 -1.00 -1.46 18.49
N LEU A 42 -0.50 -0.24 18.33
CA LEU A 42 0.13 0.25 17.10
C LEU A 42 1.64 0.02 17.09
N VAL A 43 2.23 -0.43 18.21
CA VAL A 43 3.65 -0.81 18.27
C VAL A 43 3.86 -2.03 17.38
N LEU A 44 4.83 -1.94 16.49
CA LEU A 44 5.20 -3.02 15.58
C LEU A 44 6.06 -4.04 16.32
N GLU A 45 5.43 -4.88 17.12
CA GLU A 45 6.06 -6.06 17.71
C GLU A 45 6.27 -7.14 16.65
N ASP A 46 7.17 -8.10 16.90
CA ASP A 46 7.43 -9.19 15.94
C ASP A 46 6.18 -10.05 15.70
N SER A 47 5.36 -10.23 16.73
CA SER A 47 4.07 -10.94 16.68
C SER A 47 2.95 -10.20 15.95
N PHE A 48 3.14 -8.92 15.61
CA PHE A 48 2.12 -8.11 14.95
C PHE A 48 1.62 -8.77 13.66
N GLY A 49 0.29 -8.85 13.51
CA GLY A 49 -0.35 -9.32 12.29
C GLY A 49 0.05 -10.74 11.86
N SER A 50 0.12 -11.68 12.79
CA SER A 50 0.60 -13.04 12.55
C SER A 50 2.06 -13.06 12.06
N ASN A 51 2.94 -12.45 12.84
CA ASN A 51 4.39 -12.39 12.64
C ASN A 51 4.84 -11.50 11.47
N ARG A 52 3.94 -10.69 10.91
CA ARG A 52 4.30 -9.70 9.87
C ARG A 52 5.24 -8.64 10.39
N GLY A 53 5.13 -8.27 11.68
CA GLY A 53 6.05 -7.32 12.31
C GLY A 53 7.51 -7.75 12.18
N TYR A 54 7.81 -9.01 12.41
CA TYR A 54 9.15 -9.58 12.24
C TYR A 54 9.65 -9.39 10.80
N ILE A 55 8.90 -9.90 9.81
CA ILE A 55 9.38 -9.83 8.42
C ILE A 55 9.45 -8.40 7.88
N TRP A 56 8.58 -7.49 8.33
CA TRP A 56 8.64 -6.08 7.96
C TRP A 56 9.92 -5.41 8.47
N LYS A 57 10.29 -5.64 9.74
CA LYS A 57 11.54 -5.13 10.31
C LYS A 57 12.76 -5.69 9.56
N LYS A 58 12.78 -7.00 9.30
CA LYS A 58 13.87 -7.64 8.53
C LYS A 58 13.94 -7.10 7.10
N THR A 59 12.80 -6.88 6.42
CA THR A 59 12.75 -6.30 5.07
C THR A 59 13.29 -4.88 5.02
N VAL A 60 12.88 -4.03 5.98
CA VAL A 60 13.39 -2.65 6.09
C VAL A 60 14.88 -2.64 6.37
N GLY A 61 15.36 -3.52 7.28
CA GLY A 61 16.79 -3.67 7.56
C GLY A 61 17.58 -4.12 6.33
N ALA A 62 17.08 -5.11 5.59
CA ALA A 62 17.68 -5.58 4.36
C ALA A 62 17.77 -4.45 3.32
N PHE A 63 16.67 -3.69 3.10
CA PHE A 63 16.65 -2.54 2.20
C PHE A 63 17.66 -1.45 2.64
N ALA A 64 17.74 -1.16 3.93
CA ALA A 64 18.69 -0.17 4.48
C ALA A 64 20.15 -0.57 4.21
N GLY A 65 20.47 -1.86 4.20
CA GLY A 65 21.79 -2.39 3.90
C GLY A 65 22.17 -2.45 2.42
N LEU A 66 21.21 -2.24 1.49
CA LEU A 66 21.48 -2.30 0.06
C LEU A 66 22.36 -1.13 -0.41
N PRO A 67 23.23 -1.36 -1.44
CA PRO A 67 23.89 -0.28 -2.17
C PRO A 67 22.88 0.70 -2.78
N LEU A 68 23.28 1.98 -2.94
CA LEU A 68 22.39 3.04 -3.43
C LEU A 68 21.69 2.67 -4.75
N ILE A 69 22.41 2.10 -5.70
CA ILE A 69 21.84 1.68 -6.99
C ILE A 69 20.71 0.65 -6.78
N LYS A 70 20.90 -0.32 -5.89
CA LYS A 70 19.90 -1.33 -5.56
C LYS A 70 18.71 -0.75 -4.79
N LYS A 71 18.90 0.28 -3.99
CA LYS A 71 17.80 1.04 -3.38
C LYS A 71 16.94 1.73 -4.42
N MET A 72 17.54 2.22 -5.50
CA MET A 72 16.80 2.91 -6.58
C MET A 72 16.03 1.96 -7.48
N ILE A 73 16.63 0.85 -7.92
CA ILE A 73 16.07 -0.07 -8.93
C ILE A 73 15.64 -1.44 -8.36
N GLY A 74 15.90 -1.70 -7.09
CA GLY A 74 15.62 -2.98 -6.42
C GLY A 74 16.64 -4.08 -6.70
N ILE A 75 16.36 -5.23 -6.10
CA ILE A 75 17.20 -6.45 -6.24
C ILE A 75 16.77 -7.31 -7.42
N GLY A 76 15.62 -7.08 -7.96
CA GLY A 76 14.99 -7.83 -9.05
C GLY A 76 13.61 -8.35 -8.66
N SER A 77 12.72 -8.46 -9.66
CA SER A 77 11.41 -9.06 -9.47
C SER A 77 11.57 -10.49 -8.95
N ASP A 78 10.68 -10.89 -8.02
CA ASP A 78 10.64 -12.23 -7.42
C ASP A 78 11.93 -12.67 -6.66
N CYS A 79 12.86 -11.74 -6.43
CA CYS A 79 14.12 -12.03 -5.72
C CYS A 79 14.03 -11.89 -4.19
N PHE A 80 12.84 -11.63 -3.63
CA PHE A 80 12.65 -11.45 -2.18
C PHE A 80 13.18 -12.66 -1.39
N TYR A 81 12.71 -13.85 -1.72
CA TYR A 81 13.09 -15.09 -1.06
C TYR A 81 14.60 -15.35 -1.14
N LEU A 82 15.21 -15.09 -2.31
CA LEU A 82 16.65 -15.30 -2.52
C LEU A 82 17.51 -14.40 -1.64
N LEU A 83 17.07 -13.17 -1.36
CA LEU A 83 17.78 -12.27 -0.47
C LEU A 83 17.49 -12.57 1.00
N MET A 84 16.23 -12.81 1.35
CA MET A 84 15.82 -12.91 2.75
C MET A 84 16.17 -14.26 3.39
N THR A 85 16.20 -15.35 2.63
CA THR A 85 16.53 -16.68 3.16
C THR A 85 17.93 -16.74 3.78
N PRO A 86 19.01 -16.28 3.15
CA PRO A 86 20.32 -16.25 3.81
C PRO A 86 20.43 -15.24 4.96
N LEU A 87 19.58 -14.19 4.99
CA LEU A 87 19.62 -13.17 6.04
C LEU A 87 18.87 -13.57 7.31
N CYS A 88 17.76 -14.24 7.20
CA CYS A 88 16.90 -14.57 8.35
C CYS A 88 16.10 -15.87 8.20
N GLY A 89 16.36 -16.69 7.18
CA GLY A 89 15.56 -17.91 6.92
C GLY A 89 15.71 -18.96 8.01
N GLU A 90 16.90 -19.15 8.57
CA GLU A 90 17.14 -20.10 9.68
C GLU A 90 16.41 -19.64 10.96
N GLU A 91 16.55 -18.35 11.32
CA GLU A 91 15.85 -17.75 12.45
C GLU A 91 14.31 -17.84 12.26
N ALA A 92 13.81 -17.50 11.06
CA ALA A 92 12.40 -17.58 10.75
C ALA A 92 11.86 -19.03 10.81
N THR A 93 12.64 -19.99 10.33
CA THR A 93 12.27 -21.42 10.41
C THR A 93 12.19 -21.89 11.84
N THR A 94 13.14 -21.48 12.69
CA THR A 94 13.17 -21.83 14.12
C THR A 94 11.98 -21.21 14.86
N LEU A 95 11.65 -19.95 14.60
CA LEU A 95 10.59 -19.22 15.31
C LEU A 95 9.18 -19.50 14.77
N TYR A 96 9.05 -19.70 13.47
CA TYR A 96 7.75 -19.72 12.77
C TYR A 96 7.52 -20.96 11.90
N GLY A 97 8.46 -21.92 11.88
CA GLY A 97 8.35 -23.19 11.18
C GLY A 97 8.73 -23.16 9.69
N ALA A 98 8.90 -21.98 9.10
CA ALA A 98 9.32 -21.83 7.69
C ALA A 98 9.92 -20.46 7.42
N PRO A 99 10.79 -20.31 6.40
CA PRO A 99 11.24 -18.99 5.93
C PRO A 99 10.08 -18.27 5.25
N PHE A 100 10.13 -16.93 5.28
CA PHE A 100 9.13 -16.09 4.62
C PHE A 100 9.39 -16.02 3.10
N ALA A 101 8.38 -16.30 2.30
CA ALA A 101 8.44 -16.22 0.84
C ALA A 101 8.32 -14.77 0.32
N ASP A 102 7.69 -13.90 1.10
CA ASP A 102 7.38 -12.52 0.73
C ASP A 102 7.23 -11.63 1.98
N ALA A 103 7.10 -10.32 1.78
CA ALA A 103 7.01 -9.33 2.85
C ALA A 103 5.63 -9.27 3.53
N HIS A 104 4.60 -9.91 3.00
CA HIS A 104 3.21 -9.72 3.43
C HIS A 104 2.78 -8.24 3.51
N ASN A 105 3.38 -7.42 2.66
CA ASN A 105 3.14 -6.00 2.49
C ASN A 105 3.60 -5.62 1.09
N GLU A 106 2.66 -5.25 0.23
CA GLU A 106 2.94 -4.98 -1.18
C GLU A 106 3.94 -3.82 -1.36
N PHE A 107 3.84 -2.79 -0.52
CA PHE A 107 4.76 -1.66 -0.55
C PHE A 107 6.20 -2.08 -0.23
N LEU A 108 6.42 -2.84 0.84
CA LEU A 108 7.75 -3.33 1.23
C LEU A 108 8.29 -4.34 0.22
N GLN A 109 7.42 -5.17 -0.34
CA GLN A 109 7.77 -6.11 -1.40
C GLN A 109 8.32 -5.35 -2.62
N PHE A 110 7.57 -4.36 -3.13
CA PHE A 110 8.01 -3.53 -4.26
C PHE A 110 9.25 -2.70 -3.93
N LEU A 111 9.34 -2.16 -2.71
CA LEU A 111 10.50 -1.39 -2.28
C LEU A 111 11.79 -2.21 -2.35
N LEU A 112 11.76 -3.46 -1.89
CA LEU A 112 12.92 -4.33 -1.93
C LEU A 112 13.21 -4.84 -3.35
N THR A 113 12.19 -5.28 -4.08
CA THR A 113 12.36 -5.96 -5.38
C THR A 113 12.51 -5.00 -6.56
N CYS A 114 11.79 -3.88 -6.57
CA CYS A 114 11.76 -2.89 -7.66
C CYS A 114 12.38 -1.54 -7.28
N GLY A 115 12.73 -1.34 -6.00
CA GLY A 115 13.34 -0.12 -5.50
C GLY A 115 12.39 1.07 -5.44
N VAL A 116 12.94 2.21 -5.07
CA VAL A 116 12.19 3.47 -4.93
C VAL A 116 11.52 3.88 -6.25
N LEU A 117 12.20 3.71 -7.39
CA LEU A 117 11.63 4.06 -8.69
C LEU A 117 10.45 3.16 -9.05
N GLY A 118 10.52 1.86 -8.74
CA GLY A 118 9.40 0.94 -8.91
C GLY A 118 8.20 1.30 -8.03
N VAL A 119 8.44 1.64 -6.77
CA VAL A 119 7.39 2.10 -5.84
C VAL A 119 6.71 3.37 -6.37
N ILE A 120 7.48 4.38 -6.77
CA ILE A 120 6.94 5.63 -7.32
C ILE A 120 6.12 5.37 -8.59
N GLY A 121 6.64 4.54 -9.51
CA GLY A 121 5.94 4.21 -10.75
C GLY A 121 4.63 3.47 -10.50
N TYR A 122 4.67 2.39 -9.73
CA TYR A 122 3.53 1.53 -9.46
C TYR A 122 2.44 2.24 -8.65
N PHE A 123 2.77 2.73 -7.46
CA PHE A 123 1.80 3.41 -6.60
C PHE A 123 1.43 4.80 -7.13
N GLY A 124 2.35 5.49 -7.82
CA GLY A 124 2.06 6.73 -8.51
C GLY A 124 0.98 6.56 -9.58
N THR A 125 1.04 5.50 -10.37
CA THR A 125 -0.01 5.17 -11.37
C THR A 125 -1.36 4.94 -10.69
N MET A 126 -1.40 4.21 -9.58
CA MET A 126 -2.64 3.98 -8.81
C MET A 126 -3.21 5.29 -8.23
N LEU A 127 -2.36 6.14 -7.68
CA LEU A 127 -2.78 7.43 -7.14
C LEU A 127 -3.34 8.35 -8.22
N THR A 128 -2.81 8.33 -9.44
CA THR A 128 -3.39 9.13 -10.54
C THR A 128 -4.83 8.71 -10.86
N GLY A 129 -5.15 7.42 -10.78
CA GLY A 129 -6.52 6.92 -10.92
C GLY A 129 -7.46 7.40 -9.81
N CYS A 130 -6.94 7.56 -8.57
CA CYS A 130 -7.73 8.05 -7.44
C CYS A 130 -7.97 9.57 -7.47
N VAL A 131 -6.97 10.35 -7.92
CA VAL A 131 -6.93 11.82 -7.70
C VAL A 131 -7.48 12.60 -8.89
N LYS A 132 -7.57 12.00 -10.08
CA LYS A 132 -7.96 12.72 -11.28
C LYS A 132 -9.48 12.69 -11.56
N PRO A 133 -10.31 13.57 -10.99
CA PRO A 133 -11.56 13.91 -11.63
C PRO A 133 -11.20 14.82 -12.80
N ARG A 134 -11.05 14.26 -13.99
CA ARG A 134 -10.88 15.10 -15.16
C ARG A 134 -12.17 15.86 -15.39
N SER A 135 -12.03 17.14 -15.67
CA SER A 135 -13.11 18.02 -16.06
C SER A 135 -14.02 17.34 -17.10
N LEU A 136 -15.21 16.96 -16.67
CA LEU A 136 -16.31 16.56 -17.53
C LEU A 136 -16.78 17.74 -18.44
N ASN A 137 -16.06 18.89 -18.39
CA ASN A 137 -16.47 20.14 -18.99
C ASN A 137 -16.20 20.25 -20.50
N SER A 138 -15.48 19.33 -21.13
CA SER A 138 -15.08 19.55 -22.54
C SER A 138 -16.00 18.89 -23.59
N GLN A 139 -16.86 17.93 -23.24
CA GLN A 139 -17.73 17.25 -24.19
C GLN A 139 -19.22 17.15 -23.78
N HIS A 140 -19.60 17.72 -22.66
CA HIS A 140 -20.92 17.54 -22.04
C HIS A 140 -22.05 18.41 -22.59
N SER A 141 -21.90 19.06 -23.74
CA SER A 141 -23.02 19.80 -24.34
C SER A 141 -24.17 18.91 -24.91
N LEU A 142 -23.96 17.56 -24.91
CA LEU A 142 -24.90 16.62 -25.55
C LEU A 142 -25.39 15.48 -24.64
N GLN A 143 -24.93 15.36 -23.40
CA GLN A 143 -25.33 14.26 -22.52
C GLN A 143 -26.48 14.67 -21.58
N SER A 144 -27.42 13.72 -21.36
CA SER A 144 -28.51 13.93 -20.41
C SER A 144 -27.99 14.03 -18.95
N PRO A 145 -28.68 14.74 -18.04
CA PRO A 145 -28.31 14.79 -16.64
C PRO A 145 -28.25 13.40 -15.95
N ALA A 146 -29.04 12.45 -16.41
CA ALA A 146 -29.02 11.07 -15.92
C ALA A 146 -27.72 10.36 -16.29
N GLU A 147 -27.30 10.44 -17.55
CA GLU A 147 -26.08 9.81 -18.07
C GLU A 147 -24.82 10.39 -17.39
N SER A 148 -24.77 11.68 -17.18
CA SER A 148 -23.68 12.34 -16.41
C SER A 148 -23.60 11.84 -14.97
N ARG A 149 -24.74 11.55 -14.36
CA ARG A 149 -24.81 11.00 -13.01
C ARG A 149 -24.28 9.57 -12.95
N ASP A 150 -24.66 8.72 -13.93
CA ASP A 150 -24.25 7.33 -13.97
C ASP A 150 -22.75 7.19 -14.22
N ILE A 151 -22.17 8.00 -15.10
CA ILE A 151 -20.71 8.08 -15.31
C ILE A 151 -20.00 8.51 -14.01
N SER A 152 -20.50 9.53 -13.33
CA SER A 152 -19.91 9.99 -12.07
C SER A 152 -19.95 8.93 -10.97
N MET A 153 -21.02 8.15 -10.89
CA MET A 153 -21.15 7.05 -9.93
C MET A 153 -20.20 5.89 -10.26
N THR A 154 -20.07 5.55 -11.54
CA THR A 154 -19.14 4.51 -12.00
C THR A 154 -17.69 4.89 -11.68
N LEU A 155 -17.28 6.11 -12.01
CA LEU A 155 -15.94 6.61 -11.70
C LEU A 155 -15.66 6.60 -10.19
N PHE A 156 -16.62 7.02 -9.37
CA PHE A 156 -16.50 7.00 -7.92
C PHE A 156 -16.35 5.55 -7.40
N ALA A 157 -17.12 4.61 -7.93
CA ALA A 157 -16.99 3.20 -7.57
C ALA A 157 -15.59 2.65 -7.91
N CYS A 158 -15.09 2.92 -9.12
CA CYS A 158 -13.74 2.50 -9.52
C CYS A 158 -12.65 3.11 -8.63
N GLN A 159 -12.73 4.39 -8.31
CA GLN A 159 -11.78 5.06 -7.40
C GLN A 159 -11.82 4.45 -5.99
N THR A 160 -13.01 4.09 -5.51
CA THR A 160 -13.15 3.43 -4.20
C THR A 160 -12.48 2.05 -4.21
N VAL A 161 -12.61 1.27 -5.27
CA VAL A 161 -11.94 -0.03 -5.42
C VAL A 161 -10.42 0.13 -5.43
N ILE A 162 -9.88 1.12 -6.17
CA ILE A 162 -8.45 1.40 -6.20
C ILE A 162 -7.94 1.79 -4.81
N ALA A 163 -8.66 2.67 -4.10
CA ALA A 163 -8.30 3.08 -2.74
C ALA A 163 -8.34 1.90 -1.75
N ALA A 164 -9.34 1.02 -1.85
CA ALA A 164 -9.44 -0.18 -1.03
C ALA A 164 -8.28 -1.15 -1.31
N TYR A 165 -7.91 -1.32 -2.58
CA TYR A 165 -6.75 -2.15 -2.96
C TYR A 165 -5.45 -1.60 -2.36
N LEU A 166 -5.20 -0.29 -2.47
CA LEU A 166 -4.03 0.35 -1.88
C LEU A 166 -3.98 0.14 -0.35
N ALA A 167 -5.12 0.28 0.33
CA ALA A 167 -5.19 0.04 1.77
C ALA A 167 -4.90 -1.43 2.13
N GLN A 168 -5.41 -2.38 1.35
CA GLN A 168 -5.12 -3.81 1.52
C GLN A 168 -3.64 -4.11 1.32
N GLY A 169 -3.00 -3.52 0.32
CA GLY A 169 -1.59 -3.72 -0.01
C GLY A 169 -0.63 -3.34 1.12
N LEU A 170 -1.03 -2.47 2.05
CA LEU A 170 -0.25 -2.13 3.23
C LEU A 170 -0.09 -3.29 4.23
N VAL A 171 -0.99 -4.25 4.19
CA VAL A 171 -1.01 -5.38 5.15
C VAL A 171 -1.10 -6.74 4.47
N ASN A 172 -1.01 -6.79 3.14
CA ASN A 172 -1.11 -8.03 2.38
C ASN A 172 -0.28 -7.97 1.09
N ASN A 173 -0.14 -9.10 0.43
CA ASN A 173 0.57 -9.21 -0.84
C ASN A 173 -0.34 -8.91 -2.03
N PRO A 174 0.25 -8.55 -3.19
CA PRO A 174 -0.48 -8.51 -4.44
C PRO A 174 -1.08 -9.89 -4.74
N GLN A 175 -2.37 -9.91 -5.05
CA GLN A 175 -3.06 -11.16 -5.36
C GLN A 175 -3.23 -11.31 -6.87
N THR A 176 -2.90 -12.47 -7.37
CA THR A 176 -2.93 -12.81 -8.81
C THR A 176 -4.29 -12.53 -9.46
N VAL A 177 -5.39 -12.66 -8.70
CA VAL A 177 -6.75 -12.43 -9.19
C VAL A 177 -7.16 -10.97 -9.12
N THR A 178 -6.82 -10.27 -8.05
CA THR A 178 -7.29 -8.89 -7.81
C THR A 178 -6.45 -7.84 -8.51
N THR A 179 -5.15 -8.09 -8.68
CA THR A 179 -4.24 -7.13 -9.35
C THR A 179 -4.63 -6.85 -10.81
N PRO A 180 -5.00 -7.83 -11.67
CA PRO A 180 -5.50 -7.55 -13.00
C PRO A 180 -6.79 -6.72 -13.02
N LEU A 181 -7.70 -6.97 -12.05
CA LEU A 181 -8.93 -6.19 -11.91
C LEU A 181 -8.64 -4.73 -11.54
N LEU A 182 -7.63 -4.49 -10.71
CA LEU A 182 -7.17 -3.13 -10.40
C LEU A 182 -6.81 -2.35 -11.66
N PHE A 183 -6.02 -2.96 -12.57
CA PHE A 183 -5.65 -2.31 -13.84
C PHE A 183 -6.86 -2.07 -14.76
N LEU A 184 -7.86 -2.97 -14.73
CA LEU A 184 -9.12 -2.73 -15.41
C LEU A 184 -9.84 -1.48 -14.87
N PHE A 185 -9.97 -1.36 -13.55
CA PHE A 185 -10.59 -0.17 -12.94
C PHE A 185 -9.79 1.12 -13.19
N LEU A 186 -8.46 1.04 -13.16
CA LEU A 186 -7.58 2.14 -13.56
C LEU A 186 -7.82 2.54 -15.02
N GLY A 187 -7.98 1.57 -15.93
CA GLY A 187 -8.33 1.78 -17.33
C GLY A 187 -9.66 2.50 -17.47
N ILE A 188 -10.70 2.06 -16.77
CA ILE A 188 -12.03 2.70 -16.76
C ILE A 188 -11.93 4.14 -16.24
N CYS A 189 -11.20 4.38 -15.14
CA CYS A 189 -11.00 5.72 -14.61
C CYS A 189 -10.28 6.65 -15.59
N ASN A 190 -9.39 6.13 -16.43
CA ASN A 190 -8.68 6.91 -17.42
C ASN A 190 -9.46 7.05 -18.75
N ALA A 191 -10.20 6.03 -19.18
CA ALA A 191 -10.99 6.01 -20.43
C ALA A 191 -12.33 6.75 -20.31
N GLY A 192 -13.02 6.69 -19.19
CA GLY A 192 -14.26 7.45 -18.93
C GLY A 192 -14.07 8.96 -18.93
N ILE A 193 -12.98 9.40 -19.48
CA ILE A 193 -12.35 10.71 -19.43
C ILE A 193 -12.00 11.19 -20.85
N SER A 194 -12.05 10.35 -21.87
CA SER A 194 -11.96 10.72 -23.29
C SER A 194 -13.33 11.02 -23.85
#